data_7dfc621566cc978fff1ff3e78e705ab8
#
_entry.id   7dfc621566cc978fff1ff3e78e705ab8
#
_cell.length_a   1.000
_cell.length_b   1.000
_cell.length_c   1.000
_cell.angle_alpha   90.00
_cell.angle_beta   90.00
_cell.angle_gamma   90.00
#
_symmetry.space_group_name_H-M   'P 1'
#
loop_
_entity.id
_entity.type
_entity.pdbx_description
1 polymer ?
#
loop_
_entity_poly.entity_id
_entity_poly.type
_entity_poly.pdbx_seq_one_letter_code
_entity_poly.pdbx_strand_id
1 'polypeptide(L)'
;ASIAHSAVKTKYAASEGLVALLEPFIDTVVICTLTALVIITFNSSGVFAYGGEGGVMIDGVMYEGAGITSKAFAEYIPYSDVFLTVAVVLFAVSTMISWSYYGLQSWKFLFGRGEKSDLTYKLLFLSFVIIGSAASMNSIWAFSDAMIFAMVFPNMVGLYILFPVVKEQLTKYLNAIKN
;
A
#
# COMPACT_ATOMS: atom_id res chain seq x y z
N ALA A 1 4.05 -0.82 -6.61
CA ALA A 1 5.51 -1.00 -6.68
C ALA A 1 5.99 -1.16 -8.13
N SER A 2 5.52 -2.15 -8.90
CA SER A 2 6.04 -2.46 -10.25
C SER A 2 6.07 -1.25 -11.22
N ILE A 3 5.06 -0.37 -11.18
CA ILE A 3 5.01 0.82 -12.04
C ILE A 3 6.08 1.85 -11.65
N ALA A 4 6.36 2.02 -10.35
CA ALA A 4 7.44 2.89 -9.89
C ALA A 4 8.80 2.35 -10.33
N HIS A 5 9.07 1.07 -10.11
CA HIS A 5 10.31 0.40 -10.50
C HIS A 5 10.53 0.40 -12.02
N SER A 6 9.45 0.40 -12.82
CA SER A 6 9.58 0.49 -14.29
C SER A 6 10.15 1.83 -14.78
N ALA A 7 10.11 2.88 -13.97
CA ALA A 7 10.65 4.21 -14.30
C ALA A 7 12.16 4.35 -13.98
N VAL A 8 12.75 3.39 -13.30
CA VAL A 8 14.17 3.42 -12.89
C VAL A 8 15.08 3.18 -14.10
N LYS A 9 16.13 4.00 -14.23
CA LYS A 9 17.16 3.83 -15.25
C LYS A 9 18.21 2.82 -14.77
N THR A 10 18.09 1.59 -15.22
CA THR A 10 19.03 0.51 -14.90
C THR A 10 19.55 -0.18 -16.16
N LYS A 11 20.74 -0.73 -16.10
CA LYS A 11 21.33 -1.51 -17.20
C LYS A 11 20.65 -2.88 -17.34
N TYR A 12 20.22 -3.45 -16.24
CA TYR A 12 19.57 -4.77 -16.18
C TYR A 12 18.23 -4.68 -15.45
N ALA A 13 17.14 -4.89 -16.16
CA ALA A 13 15.79 -4.85 -15.56
C ALA A 13 15.63 -5.84 -14.39
N ALA A 14 16.27 -7.01 -14.48
CA ALA A 14 16.21 -8.01 -13.41
C ALA A 14 16.84 -7.55 -12.09
N SER A 15 17.85 -6.66 -12.11
CA SER A 15 18.43 -6.13 -10.87
C SER A 15 17.42 -5.31 -10.08
N GLU A 16 16.64 -4.49 -10.77
CA GLU A 16 15.57 -3.70 -10.16
C GLU A 16 14.41 -4.58 -9.66
N GLY A 17 14.08 -5.61 -10.44
CA GLY A 17 13.08 -6.60 -9.99
C GLY A 17 13.48 -7.33 -8.71
N LEU A 18 14.75 -7.63 -8.51
CA LEU A 18 15.26 -8.23 -7.26
C LEU A 18 15.21 -7.25 -6.08
N VAL A 19 15.51 -5.98 -6.31
CA VAL A 19 15.36 -4.93 -5.28
C VAL A 19 13.89 -4.77 -4.89
N ALA A 20 12.99 -4.77 -5.88
CA ALA A 20 11.55 -4.68 -5.65
C ALA A 20 10.97 -5.82 -4.80
N LEU A 21 11.63 -6.97 -4.72
CA LEU A 21 11.21 -8.08 -3.84
C LEU A 21 11.45 -7.79 -2.36
N LEU A 22 12.37 -6.86 -2.02
CA LEU A 22 12.63 -6.48 -0.64
C LEU A 22 11.50 -5.64 -0.04
N GLU A 23 10.80 -4.85 -0.86
CA GLU A 23 9.71 -3.98 -0.38
C GLU A 23 8.59 -4.77 0.32
N PRO A 24 7.96 -5.77 -0.33
CA PRO A 24 6.92 -6.56 0.33
C PRO A 24 7.42 -7.30 1.57
N PHE A 25 8.68 -7.76 1.56
CA PHE A 25 9.27 -8.43 2.71
C PHE A 25 9.41 -7.47 3.90
N ILE A 26 10.00 -6.30 3.69
CA ILE A 26 10.20 -5.31 4.75
C ILE A 26 8.85 -4.79 5.24
N ASP A 27 7.97 -4.41 4.34
CA ASP A 27 6.68 -3.80 4.68
C ASP A 27 5.74 -4.82 5.33
N THR A 28 5.54 -5.97 4.70
CA THR A 28 4.56 -6.95 5.17
C THR A 28 5.09 -7.84 6.30
N VAL A 29 6.32 -8.37 6.16
CA VAL A 29 6.83 -9.31 7.17
C VAL A 29 7.41 -8.55 8.36
N VAL A 30 8.23 -7.53 8.15
CA VAL A 30 8.89 -6.82 9.27
C VAL A 30 7.96 -5.81 9.91
N ILE A 31 7.48 -4.83 9.15
CA ILE A 31 6.71 -3.70 9.72
C ILE A 31 5.34 -4.14 10.24
N CYS A 32 4.59 -4.95 9.49
CA CYS A 32 3.28 -5.43 9.96
C CYS A 32 3.42 -6.33 11.19
N THR A 33 4.48 -7.17 11.27
CA THR A 33 4.75 -7.97 12.47
C THR A 33 5.07 -7.10 13.67
N LEU A 34 5.90 -6.07 13.51
CA LEU A 34 6.19 -5.11 14.60
C LEU A 34 4.91 -4.41 15.08
N THR A 35 4.07 -3.95 14.16
CA THR A 35 2.79 -3.32 14.50
C THR A 35 1.87 -4.29 15.26
N ALA A 36 1.77 -5.53 14.80
CA ALA A 36 0.99 -6.56 15.49
C ALA A 36 1.52 -6.84 16.90
N LEU A 37 2.84 -6.93 17.06
CA LEU A 37 3.47 -7.13 18.38
C LEU A 37 3.19 -5.96 19.33
N VAL A 38 3.22 -4.72 18.87
CA VAL A 38 2.86 -3.54 19.68
C VAL A 38 1.42 -3.66 20.18
N ILE A 39 0.47 -3.99 19.31
CA ILE A 39 -0.95 -4.12 19.67
C ILE A 39 -1.16 -5.31 20.65
N ILE A 40 -0.54 -6.46 20.40
CA ILE A 40 -0.64 -7.64 21.26
C ILE A 40 -0.04 -7.35 22.64
N THR A 41 1.11 -6.70 22.69
CA THR A 41 1.76 -6.33 23.96
C THR A 41 0.91 -5.34 24.74
N PHE A 42 0.36 -4.33 24.09
CA PHE A 42 -0.57 -3.39 24.70
C PHE A 42 -1.82 -4.07 25.26
N ASN A 43 -2.37 -5.04 24.52
CA ASN A 43 -3.55 -5.80 24.96
C ASN A 43 -3.23 -7.00 25.88
N SER A 44 -2.01 -7.15 26.36
CA SER A 44 -1.62 -8.29 27.20
C SER A 44 -2.40 -8.37 28.52
N SER A 45 -2.89 -7.24 29.02
CA SER A 45 -3.74 -7.14 30.23
C SER A 45 -5.25 -7.18 29.92
N GLY A 46 -5.65 -7.42 28.65
CA GLY A 46 -7.06 -7.48 28.26
C GLY A 46 -7.74 -6.11 28.20
N VAL A 47 -7.04 -5.10 27.70
CA VAL A 47 -7.55 -3.72 27.55
C VAL A 47 -8.78 -3.66 26.64
N PHE A 48 -8.82 -4.50 25.62
CA PHE A 48 -9.97 -4.61 24.70
C PHE A 48 -10.16 -6.05 24.19
N ALA A 49 -11.38 -6.35 23.72
CA ALA A 49 -11.68 -7.65 23.09
C ALA A 49 -11.34 -7.63 21.59
N TYR A 50 -10.71 -8.70 21.11
CA TYR A 50 -10.48 -8.91 19.67
C TYR A 50 -11.77 -9.29 18.95
N GLY A 51 -11.86 -9.00 17.65
CA GLY A 51 -12.93 -9.47 16.77
C GLY A 51 -14.19 -8.59 16.74
N GLY A 52 -14.11 -7.35 17.21
CA GLY A 52 -15.19 -6.35 17.02
C GLY A 52 -15.30 -5.89 15.56
N GLU A 53 -16.52 -5.66 15.07
CA GLU A 53 -16.74 -5.03 13.77
C GLU A 53 -16.39 -3.53 13.85
N GLY A 54 -15.49 -3.08 12.97
CA GLY A 54 -15.16 -1.67 12.73
C GLY A 54 -14.19 -1.03 13.70
N GLY A 55 -13.96 -1.57 14.90
CA GLY A 55 -13.04 -0.97 15.88
C GLY A 55 -13.08 -1.63 17.25
N VAL A 56 -12.32 -1.08 18.19
CA VAL A 56 -12.25 -1.54 19.57
C VAL A 56 -12.56 -0.41 20.55
N MET A 57 -13.24 -0.74 21.64
CA MET A 57 -13.51 0.19 22.75
C MET A 57 -12.36 0.17 23.74
N ILE A 58 -11.73 1.32 23.97
CA ILE A 58 -10.67 1.50 24.97
C ILE A 58 -11.04 2.73 25.81
N ASP A 59 -11.15 2.58 27.12
CA ASP A 59 -11.53 3.66 28.05
C ASP A 59 -12.83 4.40 27.66
N GLY A 60 -13.80 3.68 27.07
CA GLY A 60 -15.07 4.27 26.63
C GLY A 60 -15.02 5.04 25.30
N VAL A 61 -13.88 5.01 24.58
CA VAL A 61 -13.69 5.63 23.28
C VAL A 61 -13.49 4.55 22.24
N MET A 62 -14.15 4.71 21.08
CA MET A 62 -13.97 3.81 19.92
C MET A 62 -12.71 4.19 19.15
N TYR A 63 -11.81 3.23 18.99
CA TYR A 63 -10.60 3.36 18.18
C TYR A 63 -10.67 2.44 16.96
N GLU A 64 -10.29 2.95 15.80
CA GLU A 64 -10.27 2.22 14.53
C GLU A 64 -8.90 2.36 13.85
N GLY A 65 -8.50 1.33 13.09
CA GLY A 65 -7.30 1.35 12.25
C GLY A 65 -6.05 1.81 12.99
N ALA A 66 -5.36 2.82 12.44
CA ALA A 66 -4.14 3.39 13.03
C ALA A 66 -4.33 4.03 14.41
N GLY A 67 -5.57 4.37 14.79
CA GLY A 67 -5.89 4.90 16.12
C GLY A 67 -5.57 3.93 17.25
N ILE A 68 -5.76 2.62 17.04
CA ILE A 68 -5.43 1.58 18.01
C ILE A 68 -3.91 1.55 18.25
N THR A 69 -3.13 1.59 17.18
CA THR A 69 -1.66 1.64 17.26
C THR A 69 -1.19 2.92 17.95
N SER A 70 -1.81 4.06 17.63
CA SER A 70 -1.49 5.34 18.25
C SER A 70 -1.75 5.32 19.77
N LYS A 71 -2.89 4.78 20.19
CA LYS A 71 -3.22 4.61 21.60
C LYS A 71 -2.21 3.68 22.30
N ALA A 72 -1.83 2.58 21.66
CA ALA A 72 -0.86 1.64 22.20
C ALA A 72 0.53 2.30 22.41
N PHE A 73 0.99 3.11 21.49
CA PHE A 73 2.25 3.84 21.66
C PHE A 73 2.15 4.93 22.72
N ALA A 74 1.02 5.65 22.79
CA ALA A 74 0.83 6.73 23.76
C ALA A 74 0.88 6.26 25.21
N GLU A 75 0.60 4.98 25.48
CA GLU A 75 0.71 4.39 26.82
C GLU A 75 2.16 4.31 27.30
N TYR A 76 3.11 4.09 26.39
CA TYR A 76 4.52 3.85 26.74
C TYR A 76 5.45 5.01 26.39
N ILE A 77 5.09 5.83 25.40
CA ILE A 77 5.96 6.87 24.86
C ILE A 77 5.24 8.21 24.89
N PRO A 78 5.70 9.17 25.72
CA PRO A 78 5.11 10.51 25.76
C PRO A 78 5.13 11.17 24.38
N TYR A 79 4.06 11.88 24.02
CA TYR A 79 3.88 12.61 22.76
C TYR A 79 3.91 11.76 21.49
N SER A 80 3.90 10.43 21.59
CA SER A 80 3.87 9.54 20.41
C SER A 80 2.61 9.68 19.57
N ASP A 81 1.49 10.04 20.17
CA ASP A 81 0.22 10.32 19.53
C ASP A 81 0.32 11.47 18.51
N VAL A 82 1.00 12.56 18.89
CA VAL A 82 1.24 13.71 17.99
C VAL A 82 2.19 13.29 16.86
N PHE A 83 3.29 12.63 17.18
CA PHE A 83 4.24 12.15 16.18
C PHE A 83 3.59 11.19 15.18
N LEU A 84 2.83 10.21 15.67
CA LEU A 84 2.14 9.24 14.83
C LEU A 84 1.06 9.90 13.97
N THR A 85 0.32 10.87 14.52
CA THR A 85 -0.67 11.62 13.73
C THR A 85 -0.01 12.33 12.54
N VAL A 86 1.08 13.04 12.77
CA VAL A 86 1.84 13.70 11.69
C VAL A 86 2.37 12.67 10.69
N ALA A 87 2.94 11.57 11.16
CA ALA A 87 3.46 10.52 10.30
C ALA A 87 2.36 9.88 9.43
N VAL A 88 1.19 9.60 10.00
CA VAL A 88 0.04 9.03 9.27
C VAL A 88 -0.47 10.00 8.20
N VAL A 89 -0.57 11.30 8.50
CA VAL A 89 -0.98 12.32 7.52
C VAL A 89 0.01 12.39 6.37
N LEU A 90 1.32 12.45 6.65
CA LEU A 90 2.36 12.48 5.62
C LEU A 90 2.33 11.20 4.77
N PHE A 91 2.15 10.06 5.41
CA PHE A 91 2.06 8.76 4.73
C PHE A 91 0.81 8.67 3.83
N ALA A 92 -0.34 9.14 4.30
CA ALA A 92 -1.58 9.19 3.53
C ALA A 92 -1.43 10.08 2.28
N VAL A 93 -0.84 11.28 2.43
CA VAL A 93 -0.60 12.19 1.30
C VAL A 93 0.36 11.57 0.28
N SER A 94 1.48 11.00 0.73
CA SER A 94 2.46 10.36 -0.17
C SER A 94 1.85 9.16 -0.90
N THR A 95 1.02 8.38 -0.22
CA THR A 95 0.31 7.24 -0.80
C THR A 95 -0.70 7.70 -1.87
N MET A 96 -1.49 8.73 -1.60
CA MET A 96 -2.41 9.32 -2.59
C MET A 96 -1.67 9.77 -3.87
N ILE A 97 -0.54 10.42 -3.72
CA ILE A 97 0.28 10.87 -4.87
C ILE A 97 0.78 9.66 -5.67
N SER A 98 1.31 8.64 -5.00
CA SER A 98 1.84 7.43 -5.64
C SER A 98 0.75 6.65 -6.37
N TRP A 99 -0.39 6.44 -5.75
CA TRP A 99 -1.53 5.73 -6.36
C TRP A 99 -2.14 6.52 -7.52
N SER A 100 -2.21 7.85 -7.40
CA SER A 100 -2.63 8.72 -8.52
C SER A 100 -1.70 8.54 -9.72
N TYR A 101 -0.38 8.48 -9.48
CA TYR A 101 0.59 8.23 -10.54
C TYR A 101 0.41 6.85 -11.19
N TYR A 102 0.23 5.80 -10.39
CA TYR A 102 0.02 4.44 -10.91
C TYR A 102 -1.23 4.34 -11.78
N GLY A 103 -2.33 4.89 -11.31
CA GLY A 103 -3.56 4.91 -12.07
C GLY A 103 -3.46 5.76 -13.33
N LEU A 104 -2.76 6.91 -13.29
CA LEU A 104 -2.52 7.73 -14.47
C LEU A 104 -1.70 6.99 -15.55
N GLN A 105 -0.69 6.19 -15.15
CA GLN A 105 0.05 5.39 -16.13
C GLN A 105 -0.81 4.31 -16.78
N SER A 106 -1.66 3.65 -15.99
CA SER A 106 -2.63 2.67 -16.51
C SER A 106 -3.66 3.33 -17.43
N TRP A 107 -4.15 4.51 -17.05
CA TRP A 107 -5.07 5.31 -17.86
C TRP A 107 -4.46 5.71 -19.21
N LYS A 108 -3.20 6.18 -19.20
CA LYS A 108 -2.45 6.52 -20.40
C LYS A 108 -2.24 5.33 -21.33
N PHE A 109 -2.10 4.14 -20.77
CA PHE A 109 -1.99 2.92 -21.57
C PHE A 109 -3.29 2.60 -22.28
N LEU A 110 -4.45 2.78 -21.64
CA LEU A 110 -5.76 2.46 -22.20
C LEU A 110 -6.31 3.54 -23.13
N PHE A 111 -6.17 4.81 -22.75
CA PHE A 111 -6.84 5.95 -23.41
C PHE A 111 -5.88 6.89 -24.13
N GLY A 112 -4.59 6.57 -24.15
CA GLY A 112 -3.57 7.35 -24.83
C GLY A 112 -3.01 8.50 -24.00
N ARG A 113 -1.96 9.12 -24.54
CA ARG A 113 -1.19 10.19 -23.88
C ARG A 113 -1.62 11.55 -24.43
N GLY A 114 -2.54 12.21 -23.78
CA GLY A 114 -3.02 13.55 -24.14
C GLY A 114 -3.32 14.39 -22.91
N GLU A 115 -3.07 15.69 -22.96
CA GLU A 115 -3.31 16.61 -21.84
C GLU A 115 -4.76 16.56 -21.33
N LYS A 116 -5.72 16.48 -22.26
CA LYS A 116 -7.15 16.37 -21.90
C LYS A 116 -7.45 15.04 -21.20
N SER A 117 -6.86 13.94 -21.66
CA SER A 117 -6.99 12.63 -21.04
C SER A 117 -6.40 12.60 -19.63
N ASP A 118 -5.22 13.19 -19.45
CA ASP A 118 -4.56 13.34 -18.14
C ASP A 118 -5.42 14.19 -17.18
N LEU A 119 -5.99 15.29 -17.65
CA LEU A 119 -6.86 16.13 -16.84
C LEU A 119 -8.14 15.40 -16.42
N THR A 120 -8.76 14.68 -17.35
CA THR A 120 -9.96 13.88 -17.07
C THR A 120 -9.69 12.85 -15.97
N TYR A 121 -8.59 12.13 -16.08
CA TYR A 121 -8.19 11.17 -15.04
C TYR A 121 -8.00 11.84 -13.67
N LYS A 122 -7.28 12.96 -13.63
CA LYS A 122 -7.02 13.69 -12.37
C LYS A 122 -8.30 14.18 -11.70
N LEU A 123 -9.24 14.73 -12.50
CA LEU A 123 -10.53 15.15 -11.96
C LEU A 123 -11.35 13.98 -11.43
N LEU A 124 -11.34 12.86 -12.14
CA LEU A 124 -12.02 11.65 -11.71
C LEU A 124 -11.38 11.08 -10.42
N PHE A 125 -10.06 11.04 -10.34
CA PHE A 125 -9.35 10.61 -9.13
C PHE A 125 -9.70 11.49 -7.92
N LEU A 126 -9.67 12.83 -8.09
CA LEU A 126 -10.03 13.76 -7.02
C LEU A 126 -11.49 13.60 -6.58
N SER A 127 -12.42 13.34 -7.52
CA SER A 127 -13.81 13.05 -7.17
C SER A 127 -13.94 11.82 -6.28
N PHE A 128 -13.19 10.76 -6.57
CA PHE A 128 -13.18 9.56 -5.73
C PHE A 128 -12.53 9.80 -4.36
N VAL A 129 -11.52 10.68 -4.26
CA VAL A 129 -10.95 11.07 -2.95
C VAL A 129 -12.02 11.77 -2.09
N ILE A 130 -12.81 12.69 -2.69
CA ILE A 130 -13.88 13.38 -1.97
C ILE A 130 -14.98 12.40 -1.55
N ILE A 131 -15.44 11.53 -2.45
CA ILE A 131 -16.46 10.52 -2.15
C ILE A 131 -15.96 9.56 -1.05
N GLY A 132 -14.72 9.12 -1.15
CA GLY A 132 -14.09 8.24 -0.16
C GLY A 132 -14.00 8.88 1.23
N SER A 133 -13.71 10.18 1.30
CA SER A 133 -13.64 10.89 2.60
C SER A 133 -15.00 10.99 3.32
N ALA A 134 -16.11 10.88 2.57
CA ALA A 134 -17.47 10.90 3.10
C ALA A 134 -18.05 9.51 3.39
N ALA A 135 -17.39 8.44 2.92
CA ALA A 135 -17.87 7.07 3.09
C ALA A 135 -17.46 6.49 4.46
N SER A 136 -18.22 5.50 4.94
CA SER A 136 -17.85 4.77 6.16
C SER A 136 -16.60 3.90 5.95
N MET A 137 -15.79 3.72 6.99
CA MET A 137 -14.57 2.90 6.94
C MET A 137 -14.86 1.47 6.44
N ASN A 138 -15.93 0.85 6.91
CA ASN A 138 -16.32 -0.51 6.50
C ASN A 138 -16.65 -0.59 5.00
N SER A 139 -17.35 0.42 4.46
CA SER A 139 -17.66 0.48 3.02
C SER A 139 -16.41 0.65 2.16
N ILE A 140 -15.45 1.45 2.63
CA ILE A 140 -14.16 1.66 1.96
C ILE A 140 -13.37 0.35 1.94
N TRP A 141 -13.28 -0.35 3.07
CA TRP A 141 -12.58 -1.64 3.15
C TRP A 141 -13.21 -2.68 2.23
N ALA A 142 -14.53 -2.86 2.29
CA ALA A 142 -15.24 -3.83 1.45
C ALA A 142 -15.05 -3.56 -0.05
N PHE A 143 -15.14 -2.29 -0.46
CA PHE A 143 -14.90 -1.89 -1.85
C PHE A 143 -13.45 -2.10 -2.27
N SER A 144 -12.49 -1.71 -1.41
CA SER A 144 -11.06 -1.84 -1.66
C SER A 144 -10.67 -3.31 -1.85
N ASP A 145 -11.12 -4.18 -0.95
CA ASP A 145 -10.87 -5.62 -1.03
C ASP A 145 -11.45 -6.23 -2.31
N ALA A 146 -12.69 -5.88 -2.66
CA ALA A 146 -13.31 -6.35 -3.90
C ALA A 146 -12.49 -5.95 -5.14
N MET A 147 -11.97 -4.71 -5.18
CA MET A 147 -11.13 -4.22 -6.29
C MET A 147 -9.77 -4.91 -6.32
N ILE A 148 -9.13 -5.12 -5.17
CA ILE A 148 -7.86 -5.84 -5.06
C ILE A 148 -8.02 -7.28 -5.58
N PHE A 149 -9.06 -8.00 -5.13
CA PHE A 149 -9.34 -9.35 -5.61
C PHE A 149 -9.65 -9.40 -7.11
N ALA A 150 -10.39 -8.43 -7.64
CA ALA A 150 -10.66 -8.34 -9.07
C ALA A 150 -9.37 -8.18 -9.90
N MET A 151 -8.38 -7.43 -9.38
CA MET A 151 -7.09 -7.24 -10.07
C MET A 151 -6.21 -8.50 -10.07
N VAL A 152 -6.44 -9.47 -9.19
CA VAL A 152 -5.65 -10.71 -9.14
C VAL A 152 -5.73 -11.48 -10.46
N PHE A 153 -6.92 -11.60 -11.04
CA PHE A 153 -7.14 -12.38 -12.26
C PHE A 153 -6.31 -11.88 -13.46
N PRO A 154 -6.45 -10.61 -13.90
CA PRO A 154 -5.65 -10.11 -15.03
C PRO A 154 -4.15 -10.08 -14.70
N ASN A 155 -3.76 -9.85 -13.44
CA ASN A 155 -2.37 -9.87 -13.03
C ASN A 155 -1.76 -11.27 -13.15
N MET A 156 -2.47 -12.31 -12.71
CA MET A 156 -2.01 -13.71 -12.85
C MET A 156 -1.82 -14.09 -14.31
N VAL A 157 -2.77 -13.75 -15.19
CA VAL A 157 -2.65 -13.98 -16.64
C VAL A 157 -1.40 -13.28 -17.20
N GLY A 158 -1.20 -12.00 -16.83
CA GLY A 158 -0.02 -11.24 -17.25
C GLY A 158 1.29 -11.87 -16.78
N LEU A 159 1.36 -12.35 -15.54
CA LEU A 159 2.54 -13.02 -14.99
C LEU A 159 2.87 -14.32 -15.76
N TYR A 160 1.88 -15.15 -16.07
CA TYR A 160 2.10 -16.37 -16.85
C TYR A 160 2.62 -16.07 -18.27
N ILE A 161 2.06 -15.08 -18.94
CA ILE A 161 2.49 -14.68 -20.29
C ILE A 161 3.93 -14.12 -20.27
N LEU A 162 4.27 -13.33 -19.25
CA LEU A 162 5.57 -12.66 -19.15
C LEU A 162 6.66 -13.52 -18.52
N PHE A 163 6.33 -14.67 -17.95
CA PHE A 163 7.28 -15.53 -17.24
C PHE A 163 8.52 -15.90 -18.06
N PRO A 164 8.44 -16.29 -19.36
CA PRO A 164 9.60 -16.59 -20.17
C PRO A 164 10.53 -15.38 -20.35
N VAL A 165 9.97 -14.18 -20.50
CA VAL A 165 10.72 -12.92 -20.63
C VAL A 165 11.48 -12.61 -19.34
N VAL A 166 10.82 -12.76 -18.20
CA VAL A 166 11.44 -12.55 -16.88
C VAL A 166 12.61 -13.52 -16.68
N LYS A 167 12.44 -14.79 -17.02
CA LYS A 167 13.49 -15.81 -16.92
C LYS A 167 14.70 -15.45 -17.79
N GLU A 168 14.48 -14.98 -19.01
CA GLU A 168 15.55 -14.56 -19.91
C GLU A 168 16.33 -13.37 -19.33
N GLN A 169 15.64 -12.34 -18.86
CA GLN A 169 16.27 -11.15 -18.27
C GLN A 169 17.05 -11.48 -17.00
N LEU A 170 16.54 -12.38 -16.16
CA LEU A 170 17.24 -12.86 -14.98
C LEU A 170 18.51 -13.62 -15.36
N THR A 171 18.46 -14.48 -16.36
CA THR A 171 19.64 -15.23 -16.83
C THR A 171 20.70 -14.29 -17.39
N LYS A 172 20.33 -13.26 -18.15
CA LYS A 172 21.26 -12.23 -18.63
C LYS A 172 21.96 -11.51 -17.48
N TYR A 173 21.20 -11.13 -16.45
CA TYR A 173 21.75 -10.45 -15.27
C TYR A 173 22.71 -11.34 -14.49
N LEU A 174 22.33 -12.59 -14.20
CA LEU A 174 23.19 -13.55 -13.48
C LEU A 174 24.49 -13.86 -14.22
N ASN A 175 24.46 -13.96 -15.56
CA ASN A 175 25.65 -14.16 -16.36
C ASN A 175 26.56 -12.91 -16.33
N ALA A 176 26.00 -11.73 -16.25
CA ALA A 176 26.78 -10.48 -16.18
C ALA A 176 27.46 -10.27 -14.82
N ILE A 177 26.94 -10.86 -13.72
CA ILE A 177 27.56 -10.78 -12.39
C ILE A 177 28.69 -11.83 -12.25
N LYS A 178 28.62 -12.95 -12.98
CA LYS A 178 29.60 -14.01 -12.90
C LYS A 178 30.91 -13.71 -13.64
N ASN A 179 30.89 -12.74 -14.56
CA ASN A 179 32.04 -12.24 -15.29
C ASN A 179 32.54 -10.91 -14.69
#